data_f0464d6b1c2ba25123ef738f60fd2cf9
#
_entry.id   f0464d6b1c2ba25123ef738f60fd2cf9
#
_cell.length_a   1.000
_cell.length_b   1.000
_cell.length_c   1.000
_cell.angle_alpha   90.00
_cell.angle_beta   90.00
_cell.angle_gamma   90.00
#
_symmetry.space_group_name_H-M   'P 1'
#
loop_
_entity.id
_entity.type
_entity.pdbx_description
1 polymer ?
#
loop_
_entity_poly.entity_id
_entity_poly.type
_entity_poly.pdbx_seq_one_letter_code
_entity_poly.pdbx_strand_id
1 'polypeptide(L)'
;MENKGFLQTSVPPNWNEMTADRAVADVRQALGAARKNIDAIKSIDDGLLTFENSVRALEHADDALDTAWLYLNHLESVATSPELRKAVNELLPEVSDFSSSVVLDEALYAKILAFSRSAAAQNLDEEAQILTRETLLDFEEEGAALPPEQKKRLFEINSELSRLGQKFSENELDSTKKFFLHIDKKEDTAGLPPTALDVAAKAAAERGLDGWVFTLDYPSYSPFISYAENDVLRKKMWLAATQTATESEFDNRPVMAQMLALREEKAKILSFKNYADYTL
;
A
#
# COMPACT_ATOMS: atom_id res chain seq x y z
N MET A 1 -23.16 -15.16 -9.55
CA MET A 1 -22.17 -15.94 -8.79
C MET A 1 -21.75 -15.05 -7.64
N GLU A 2 -21.84 -15.51 -6.40
CA GLU A 2 -21.25 -14.75 -5.29
C GLU A 2 -19.76 -14.58 -5.54
N ASN A 3 -19.27 -13.33 -5.49
CA ASN A 3 -17.86 -13.06 -5.52
C ASN A 3 -17.20 -13.65 -4.27
N LYS A 4 -16.15 -14.44 -4.47
CA LYS A 4 -15.42 -15.14 -3.39
C LYS A 4 -13.96 -14.73 -3.37
N GLY A 5 -13.26 -15.08 -2.29
CA GLY A 5 -11.87 -14.75 -2.12
C GLY A 5 -11.64 -13.23 -2.08
N PHE A 6 -10.66 -12.72 -2.82
CA PHE A 6 -10.33 -11.30 -2.85
C PHE A 6 -11.31 -10.44 -3.65
N LEU A 7 -12.24 -11.04 -4.40
CA LEU A 7 -13.26 -10.32 -5.19
C LEU A 7 -14.58 -10.14 -4.44
N GLN A 8 -14.67 -10.54 -3.17
CA GLN A 8 -15.91 -10.42 -2.40
C GLN A 8 -16.20 -8.95 -2.04
N THR A 9 -17.51 -8.65 -1.96
CA THR A 9 -18.04 -7.33 -1.57
C THR A 9 -18.83 -7.38 -0.27
N SER A 10 -18.76 -8.51 0.46
CA SER A 10 -19.45 -8.69 1.74
C SER A 10 -18.84 -7.83 2.85
N VAL A 11 -19.69 -7.31 3.73
CA VAL A 11 -19.27 -6.58 4.93
C VAL A 11 -19.91 -7.27 6.15
N PRO A 12 -19.11 -7.81 7.09
CA PRO A 12 -17.65 -7.92 7.05
C PRO A 12 -17.16 -8.92 6.00
N PRO A 13 -15.89 -8.80 5.53
CA PRO A 13 -15.33 -9.74 4.58
C PRO A 13 -15.10 -11.12 5.20
N ASN A 14 -15.22 -12.18 4.40
CA ASN A 14 -14.88 -13.54 4.82
C ASN A 14 -13.39 -13.83 4.59
N TRP A 15 -12.57 -13.56 5.59
CA TRP A 15 -11.12 -13.74 5.53
C TRP A 15 -10.69 -15.18 5.24
N ASN A 16 -11.49 -16.19 5.63
CA ASN A 16 -11.16 -17.59 5.40
C ASN A 16 -11.17 -17.99 3.91
N GLU A 17 -11.82 -17.20 3.06
CA GLU A 17 -11.86 -17.42 1.61
C GLU A 17 -10.71 -16.71 0.86
N MET A 18 -9.97 -15.84 1.54
CA MET A 18 -8.84 -15.10 0.98
C MET A 18 -7.54 -15.87 1.17
N THR A 19 -7.32 -16.87 0.33
CA THR A 19 -6.16 -17.75 0.41
C THR A 19 -5.09 -17.38 -0.60
N ALA A 20 -3.82 -17.66 -0.31
CA ALA A 20 -2.70 -17.27 -1.16
C ALA A 20 -2.76 -17.86 -2.58
N ASP A 21 -3.32 -19.07 -2.73
CA ASP A 21 -3.50 -19.72 -4.04
C ASP A 21 -4.53 -19.03 -4.94
N ARG A 22 -5.44 -18.24 -4.36
CA ARG A 22 -6.44 -17.44 -5.09
C ARG A 22 -5.95 -16.04 -5.44
N ALA A 23 -5.04 -15.49 -4.64
CA ALA A 23 -4.65 -14.09 -4.70
C ALA A 23 -4.29 -13.62 -6.11
N VAL A 24 -3.41 -14.35 -6.80
CA VAL A 24 -2.92 -13.97 -8.15
C VAL A 24 -4.07 -13.98 -9.17
N ALA A 25 -4.91 -15.00 -9.14
CA ALA A 25 -6.02 -15.13 -10.10
C ALA A 25 -7.09 -14.06 -9.86
N ASP A 26 -7.48 -13.85 -8.59
CA ASP A 26 -8.53 -12.90 -8.22
C ASP A 26 -8.11 -11.45 -8.53
N VAL A 27 -6.88 -11.05 -8.16
CA VAL A 27 -6.37 -9.69 -8.44
C VAL A 27 -6.21 -9.47 -9.95
N ARG A 28 -5.69 -10.44 -10.71
CA ARG A 28 -5.61 -10.32 -12.18
C ARG A 28 -6.98 -10.25 -12.85
N GLN A 29 -7.99 -10.94 -12.30
CA GLN A 29 -9.37 -10.80 -12.77
C GLN A 29 -9.89 -9.38 -12.54
N ALA A 30 -9.67 -8.80 -11.35
CA ALA A 30 -10.04 -7.42 -11.05
C ALA A 30 -9.30 -6.42 -11.93
N LEU A 31 -7.99 -6.61 -12.14
CA LEU A 31 -7.17 -5.80 -13.03
C LEU A 31 -7.67 -5.84 -14.50
N GLY A 32 -8.07 -7.03 -14.95
CA GLY A 32 -8.67 -7.18 -16.28
C GLY A 32 -10.03 -6.49 -16.42
N ALA A 33 -10.82 -6.43 -15.35
CA ALA A 33 -12.09 -5.67 -15.31
C ALA A 33 -11.81 -4.15 -15.31
N ALA A 34 -10.88 -3.68 -14.49
CA ALA A 34 -10.50 -2.27 -14.45
C ALA A 34 -10.02 -1.76 -15.83
N ARG A 35 -9.15 -2.50 -16.51
CA ARG A 35 -8.71 -2.17 -17.87
C ARG A 35 -9.88 -2.06 -18.86
N LYS A 36 -10.84 -2.97 -18.80
CA LYS A 36 -12.05 -2.93 -19.66
C LYS A 36 -12.90 -1.71 -19.36
N ASN A 37 -13.04 -1.33 -18.10
CA ASN A 37 -13.79 -0.13 -17.70
C ASN A 37 -13.14 1.13 -18.25
N ILE A 38 -11.82 1.28 -18.14
CA ILE A 38 -11.05 2.39 -18.72
C ILE A 38 -11.21 2.42 -20.25
N ASP A 39 -11.07 1.29 -20.94
CA ASP A 39 -11.23 1.20 -22.39
C ASP A 39 -12.67 1.54 -22.83
N ALA A 40 -13.67 1.17 -22.02
CA ALA A 40 -15.07 1.56 -22.27
C ALA A 40 -15.25 3.09 -22.26
N ILE A 41 -14.68 3.80 -21.26
CA ILE A 41 -14.73 5.26 -21.20
C ILE A 41 -14.06 5.88 -22.44
N LYS A 42 -12.88 5.41 -22.82
CA LYS A 42 -12.14 5.91 -24.00
C LYS A 42 -12.89 5.71 -25.32
N SER A 43 -13.73 4.68 -25.39
CA SER A 43 -14.51 4.35 -26.61
C SER A 43 -15.76 5.21 -26.84
N ILE A 44 -16.17 6.02 -25.87
CA ILE A 44 -17.37 6.84 -25.97
C ILE A 44 -17.12 8.02 -26.93
N ASP A 45 -18.06 8.26 -27.85
CA ASP A 45 -18.02 9.45 -28.70
C ASP A 45 -18.15 10.72 -27.87
N ASP A 46 -17.35 11.76 -28.18
CA ASP A 46 -17.30 12.99 -27.36
C ASP A 46 -18.68 13.67 -27.20
N GLY A 47 -19.53 13.58 -28.23
CA GLY A 47 -20.89 14.13 -28.18
C GLY A 47 -21.87 13.34 -27.28
N LEU A 48 -21.48 12.15 -26.80
CA LEU A 48 -22.28 11.28 -25.92
C LEU A 48 -21.73 11.24 -24.50
N LEU A 49 -20.68 11.99 -24.19
CA LEU A 49 -20.10 12.05 -22.86
C LEU A 49 -21.08 12.70 -21.87
N THR A 50 -21.22 12.05 -20.72
CA THR A 50 -21.98 12.51 -19.56
C THR A 50 -21.13 12.39 -18.30
N PHE A 51 -21.53 13.03 -17.22
CA PHE A 51 -20.85 12.85 -15.93
C PHE A 51 -20.79 11.37 -15.51
N GLU A 52 -21.92 10.65 -15.66
CA GLU A 52 -22.02 9.25 -15.26
C GLU A 52 -21.15 8.29 -16.06
N ASN A 53 -21.00 8.52 -17.38
CA ASN A 53 -20.23 7.61 -18.24
C ASN A 53 -18.78 8.03 -18.45
N SER A 54 -18.34 9.14 -17.88
CA SER A 54 -16.97 9.63 -17.95
C SER A 54 -16.36 9.79 -16.55
N VAL A 55 -16.61 10.89 -15.84
CA VAL A 55 -15.97 11.19 -14.56
C VAL A 55 -16.37 10.16 -13.49
N ARG A 56 -17.67 9.89 -13.29
CA ARG A 56 -18.13 8.92 -12.30
C ARG A 56 -17.74 7.48 -12.69
N ALA A 57 -17.77 7.16 -13.98
CA ALA A 57 -17.30 5.86 -14.45
C ALA A 57 -15.81 5.65 -14.21
N LEU A 58 -15.01 6.72 -14.31
CA LEU A 58 -13.57 6.68 -13.99
C LEU A 58 -13.34 6.47 -12.49
N GLU A 59 -14.07 7.21 -11.65
CA GLU A 59 -14.00 7.09 -10.17
C GLU A 59 -14.23 5.66 -9.68
N HIS A 60 -15.08 4.89 -10.38
CA HIS A 60 -15.39 3.50 -10.02
C HIS A 60 -14.73 2.45 -10.93
N ALA A 61 -13.82 2.87 -11.81
CA ALA A 61 -13.29 1.96 -12.83
C ALA A 61 -12.49 0.80 -12.25
N ASP A 62 -11.86 0.99 -11.12
CA ASP A 62 -10.95 0.04 -10.45
C ASP A 62 -11.36 -0.35 -9.03
N ASP A 63 -12.56 -0.01 -8.54
CA ASP A 63 -13.07 -0.36 -7.20
C ASP A 63 -12.82 -1.83 -6.81
N ALA A 64 -13.02 -2.76 -7.74
CA ALA A 64 -12.80 -4.18 -7.50
C ALA A 64 -11.31 -4.52 -7.37
N LEU A 65 -10.43 -3.83 -8.11
CA LEU A 65 -9.00 -3.98 -8.02
C LEU A 65 -8.47 -3.40 -6.72
N ASP A 66 -8.90 -2.20 -6.37
CA ASP A 66 -8.50 -1.53 -5.13
C ASP A 66 -8.88 -2.36 -3.91
N THR A 67 -10.11 -2.88 -3.89
CA THR A 67 -10.57 -3.76 -2.80
C THR A 67 -9.74 -5.04 -2.71
N ALA A 68 -9.52 -5.72 -3.84
CA ALA A 68 -8.77 -6.97 -3.87
C ALA A 68 -7.31 -6.76 -3.47
N TRP A 69 -6.69 -5.69 -3.96
CA TRP A 69 -5.32 -5.30 -3.66
C TRP A 69 -5.14 -4.89 -2.20
N LEU A 70 -6.09 -4.10 -1.66
CA LEU A 70 -6.14 -3.71 -0.25
C LEU A 70 -6.19 -4.94 0.67
N TYR A 71 -7.06 -5.90 0.38
CA TYR A 71 -7.18 -7.11 1.19
C TYR A 71 -5.91 -7.96 1.15
N LEU A 72 -5.29 -8.10 -0.02
CA LEU A 72 -4.06 -8.87 -0.18
C LEU A 72 -2.90 -8.23 0.61
N ASN A 73 -2.70 -6.92 0.49
CA ASN A 73 -1.67 -6.20 1.25
C ASN A 73 -1.93 -6.22 2.75
N HIS A 74 -3.21 -6.11 3.17
CA HIS A 74 -3.56 -6.22 4.57
C HIS A 74 -3.18 -7.59 5.14
N LEU A 75 -3.54 -8.68 4.47
CA LEU A 75 -3.17 -10.03 4.91
C LEU A 75 -1.66 -10.25 4.91
N GLU A 76 -0.94 -9.73 3.91
CA GLU A 76 0.52 -9.80 3.89
C GLU A 76 1.14 -9.09 5.08
N SER A 77 0.62 -7.96 5.50
CA SER A 77 1.15 -7.17 6.62
C SER A 77 0.87 -7.79 8.01
N VAL A 78 -0.33 -8.37 8.22
CA VAL A 78 -0.78 -8.84 9.55
C VAL A 78 -0.69 -10.36 9.74
N ALA A 79 -0.81 -11.13 8.67
CA ALA A 79 -0.82 -12.60 8.66
C ALA A 79 0.09 -13.17 7.56
N THR A 80 1.25 -12.55 7.36
CA THR A 80 2.18 -12.87 6.28
C THR A 80 2.54 -14.35 6.23
N SER A 81 2.63 -14.86 5.01
CA SER A 81 3.24 -16.15 4.69
C SER A 81 4.15 -16.01 3.46
N PRO A 82 5.07 -16.97 3.23
CA PRO A 82 5.90 -16.95 2.02
C PRO A 82 5.06 -16.91 0.72
N GLU A 83 3.90 -17.56 0.71
CA GLU A 83 2.99 -17.65 -0.43
C GLU A 83 2.27 -16.31 -0.66
N LEU A 84 1.78 -15.64 0.39
CA LEU A 84 1.17 -14.31 0.28
C LEU A 84 2.17 -13.26 -0.19
N ARG A 85 3.37 -13.26 0.41
CA ARG A 85 4.46 -12.35 0.00
C ARG A 85 4.85 -12.57 -1.47
N LYS A 86 4.94 -13.83 -1.90
CA LYS A 86 5.20 -14.14 -3.31
C LYS A 86 4.10 -13.59 -4.23
N ALA A 87 2.83 -13.73 -3.83
CA ALA A 87 1.70 -13.21 -4.61
C ALA A 87 1.75 -11.67 -4.72
N VAL A 88 2.02 -10.96 -3.59
CA VAL A 88 2.19 -9.50 -3.61
C VAL A 88 3.33 -9.09 -4.54
N ASN A 89 4.51 -9.70 -4.41
CA ASN A 89 5.68 -9.36 -5.23
C ASN A 89 5.48 -9.66 -6.73
N GLU A 90 4.69 -10.67 -7.07
CA GLU A 90 4.33 -11.01 -8.45
C GLU A 90 3.36 -9.98 -9.04
N LEU A 91 2.38 -9.52 -8.25
CA LEU A 91 1.30 -8.65 -8.72
C LEU A 91 1.65 -7.16 -8.66
N LEU A 92 2.54 -6.75 -7.75
CA LEU A 92 2.89 -5.35 -7.54
C LEU A 92 3.28 -4.61 -8.83
N PRO A 93 4.14 -5.15 -9.71
CA PRO A 93 4.44 -4.50 -10.99
C PRO A 93 3.19 -4.32 -11.86
N GLU A 94 2.32 -5.34 -11.94
CA GLU A 94 1.12 -5.30 -12.78
C GLU A 94 0.12 -4.24 -12.32
N VAL A 95 -0.07 -4.12 -11.00
CA VAL A 95 -0.96 -3.12 -10.38
C VAL A 95 -0.37 -1.73 -10.48
N SER A 96 0.91 -1.56 -10.15
CA SER A 96 1.60 -0.27 -10.26
C SER A 96 1.66 0.26 -11.70
N ASP A 97 1.93 -0.62 -12.65
CA ASP A 97 1.96 -0.26 -14.08
C ASP A 97 0.56 0.14 -14.57
N PHE A 98 -0.49 -0.55 -14.11
CA PHE A 98 -1.88 -0.17 -14.42
C PHE A 98 -2.20 1.22 -13.86
N SER A 99 -1.97 1.48 -12.58
CA SER A 99 -2.25 2.78 -11.95
C SER A 99 -1.49 3.91 -12.67
N SER A 100 -0.20 3.71 -12.97
CA SER A 100 0.59 4.68 -13.72
C SER A 100 0.07 4.88 -15.15
N SER A 101 -0.40 3.81 -15.79
CA SER A 101 -0.93 3.90 -17.17
C SER A 101 -2.23 4.70 -17.25
N VAL A 102 -3.07 4.65 -16.21
CA VAL A 102 -4.33 5.40 -16.15
C VAL A 102 -4.06 6.91 -16.04
N VAL A 103 -3.27 7.32 -15.07
CA VAL A 103 -3.01 8.77 -14.84
C VAL A 103 -2.16 9.42 -15.93
N LEU A 104 -1.43 8.63 -16.74
CA LEU A 104 -0.62 9.10 -17.88
C LEU A 104 -1.34 8.94 -19.22
N ASP A 105 -2.58 8.41 -19.25
CA ASP A 105 -3.33 8.14 -20.48
C ASP A 105 -3.87 9.43 -21.09
N GLU A 106 -3.25 9.88 -22.17
CA GLU A 106 -3.64 11.09 -22.91
C GLU A 106 -5.05 10.98 -23.51
N ALA A 107 -5.46 9.79 -23.97
CA ALA A 107 -6.78 9.59 -24.56
C ALA A 107 -7.88 9.66 -23.50
N LEU A 108 -7.63 9.08 -22.32
CA LEU A 108 -8.55 9.18 -21.18
C LEU A 108 -8.66 10.62 -20.68
N TYR A 109 -7.53 11.30 -20.47
CA TYR A 109 -7.52 12.72 -20.11
C TYR A 109 -8.30 13.56 -21.10
N ALA A 110 -8.12 13.34 -22.42
CA ALA A 110 -8.85 14.07 -23.45
C ALA A 110 -10.38 13.86 -23.36
N LYS A 111 -10.85 12.67 -22.97
CA LYS A 111 -12.28 12.40 -22.75
C LYS A 111 -12.83 13.20 -21.57
N ILE A 112 -12.15 13.20 -20.44
CA ILE A 112 -12.57 13.97 -19.26
C ILE A 112 -12.54 15.48 -19.56
N LEU A 113 -11.52 15.96 -20.25
CA LEU A 113 -11.41 17.34 -20.68
C LEU A 113 -12.51 17.73 -21.69
N ALA A 114 -12.86 16.87 -22.64
CA ALA A 114 -13.96 17.10 -23.57
C ALA A 114 -15.31 17.19 -22.83
N PHE A 115 -15.55 16.30 -21.88
CA PHE A 115 -16.75 16.36 -21.04
C PHE A 115 -16.79 17.67 -20.24
N SER A 116 -15.71 18.07 -19.56
CA SER A 116 -15.69 19.28 -18.72
C SER A 116 -16.01 20.57 -19.49
N ARG A 117 -15.75 20.60 -20.82
CA ARG A 117 -16.04 21.71 -21.70
C ARG A 117 -17.44 21.67 -22.33
N SER A 118 -18.19 20.61 -22.08
CA SER A 118 -19.54 20.43 -22.67
C SER A 118 -20.60 21.30 -21.97
N ALA A 119 -21.73 21.53 -22.65
CA ALA A 119 -22.86 22.19 -22.03
C ALA A 119 -23.47 21.37 -20.87
N ALA A 120 -23.33 20.05 -20.88
CA ALA A 120 -23.80 19.19 -19.82
C ALA A 120 -23.00 19.41 -18.51
N ALA A 121 -21.70 19.62 -18.58
CA ALA A 121 -20.86 19.91 -17.42
C ALA A 121 -21.22 21.23 -16.72
N GLN A 122 -21.73 22.21 -17.44
CA GLN A 122 -22.13 23.52 -16.89
C GLN A 122 -23.40 23.44 -16.02
N ASN A 123 -24.19 22.38 -16.16
CA ASN A 123 -25.46 22.18 -15.44
C ASN A 123 -25.35 21.12 -14.30
N LEU A 124 -24.15 20.69 -13.96
CA LEU A 124 -23.90 19.78 -12.83
C LEU A 124 -24.16 20.48 -11.49
N ASP A 125 -24.50 19.71 -10.47
CA ASP A 125 -24.46 20.18 -9.09
C ASP A 125 -23.02 20.49 -8.65
N GLU A 126 -22.87 21.14 -7.51
CA GLU A 126 -21.58 21.59 -7.00
C GLU A 126 -20.62 20.42 -6.74
N GLU A 127 -21.10 19.29 -6.22
CA GLU A 127 -20.30 18.11 -5.93
C GLU A 127 -19.71 17.50 -7.21
N ALA A 128 -20.54 17.31 -8.24
CA ALA A 128 -20.10 16.79 -9.52
C ALA A 128 -19.16 17.74 -10.28
N GLN A 129 -19.34 19.07 -10.12
CA GLN A 129 -18.41 20.07 -10.65
C GLN A 129 -17.04 19.99 -9.96
N ILE A 130 -17.03 19.86 -8.64
CA ILE A 130 -15.79 19.69 -7.85
C ILE A 130 -15.07 18.42 -8.30
N LEU A 131 -15.76 17.27 -8.32
CA LEU A 131 -15.14 16.00 -8.73
C LEU A 131 -14.57 16.09 -10.14
N THR A 132 -15.29 16.68 -11.10
CA THR A 132 -14.80 16.86 -12.48
C THR A 132 -13.52 17.71 -12.53
N ARG A 133 -13.46 18.78 -11.73
CA ARG A 133 -12.29 19.66 -11.66
C ARG A 133 -11.10 18.98 -11.02
N GLU A 134 -11.30 18.32 -9.87
CA GLU A 134 -10.24 17.61 -9.18
C GLU A 134 -9.69 16.46 -10.04
N THR A 135 -10.56 15.68 -10.71
CA THR A 135 -10.12 14.62 -11.65
C THR A 135 -9.21 15.17 -12.75
N LEU A 136 -9.54 16.35 -13.32
CA LEU A 136 -8.68 16.97 -14.34
C LEU A 136 -7.35 17.44 -13.75
N LEU A 137 -7.39 18.04 -12.55
CA LEU A 137 -6.20 18.49 -11.85
C LEU A 137 -5.25 17.32 -11.55
N ASP A 138 -5.79 16.20 -11.09
CA ASP A 138 -5.01 14.96 -10.85
C ASP A 138 -4.29 14.50 -12.11
N PHE A 139 -4.96 14.48 -13.27
CA PHE A 139 -4.32 14.13 -14.54
C PHE A 139 -3.19 15.10 -14.92
N GLU A 140 -3.40 16.40 -14.71
CA GLU A 140 -2.41 17.43 -15.04
C GLU A 140 -1.19 17.35 -14.10
N GLU A 141 -1.42 17.19 -12.80
CA GLU A 141 -0.38 17.09 -11.78
C GLU A 141 0.41 15.76 -11.87
N GLU A 142 -0.24 14.68 -12.30
CA GLU A 142 0.43 13.40 -12.56
C GLU A 142 1.13 13.33 -13.92
N GLY A 143 0.93 14.35 -14.77
CA GLY A 143 1.70 14.55 -16.00
C GLY A 143 1.05 14.03 -17.28
N ALA A 144 -0.29 13.88 -17.33
CA ALA A 144 -1.00 13.45 -18.54
C ALA A 144 -0.74 14.34 -19.78
N ALA A 145 -0.46 15.63 -19.56
CA ALA A 145 -0.16 16.60 -20.61
C ALA A 145 1.32 16.67 -21.01
N LEU A 146 2.20 15.91 -20.36
CA LEU A 146 3.65 15.97 -20.62
C LEU A 146 4.04 15.29 -21.94
N PRO A 147 5.22 15.64 -22.49
CA PRO A 147 5.79 14.97 -23.66
C PRO A 147 6.02 13.47 -23.39
N PRO A 148 5.96 12.62 -24.46
CA PRO A 148 6.07 11.16 -24.31
C PRO A 148 7.30 10.67 -23.55
N GLU A 149 8.47 11.29 -23.74
CA GLU A 149 9.70 10.92 -23.04
C GLU A 149 9.62 11.15 -21.53
N GLN A 150 8.98 12.26 -21.10
CA GLN A 150 8.78 12.55 -19.68
C GLN A 150 7.74 11.62 -19.06
N LYS A 151 6.64 11.32 -19.78
CA LYS A 151 5.66 10.30 -19.35
C LYS A 151 6.31 8.94 -19.16
N LYS A 152 7.14 8.50 -20.10
CA LYS A 152 7.88 7.24 -19.99
C LYS A 152 8.76 7.24 -18.73
N ARG A 153 9.49 8.34 -18.49
CA ARG A 153 10.34 8.43 -17.31
C ARG A 153 9.55 8.42 -16.01
N LEU A 154 8.40 9.11 -15.94
CA LEU A 154 7.48 9.07 -14.80
C LEU A 154 6.97 7.65 -14.54
N PHE A 155 6.59 6.93 -15.58
CA PHE A 155 6.17 5.54 -15.47
C PHE A 155 7.26 4.66 -14.83
N GLU A 156 8.51 4.80 -15.31
CA GLU A 156 9.67 4.09 -14.75
C GLU A 156 9.91 4.46 -13.28
N ILE A 157 9.80 5.75 -12.93
CA ILE A 157 9.95 6.24 -11.55
C ILE A 157 8.86 5.67 -10.65
N ASN A 158 7.60 5.69 -11.07
CA ASN A 158 6.47 5.19 -10.30
C ASN A 158 6.61 3.68 -10.04
N SER A 159 6.97 2.91 -11.05
CA SER A 159 7.22 1.46 -10.94
C SER A 159 8.37 1.16 -9.95
N GLU A 160 9.47 1.90 -10.04
CA GLU A 160 10.61 1.73 -9.13
C GLU A 160 10.28 2.17 -7.69
N LEU A 161 9.54 3.27 -7.50
CA LEU A 161 9.07 3.72 -6.18
C LEU A 161 8.15 2.69 -5.52
N SER A 162 7.24 2.06 -6.29
CA SER A 162 6.38 0.98 -5.79
C SER A 162 7.21 -0.21 -5.31
N ARG A 163 8.19 -0.65 -6.12
CA ARG A 163 9.10 -1.74 -5.76
C ARG A 163 9.94 -1.44 -4.53
N LEU A 164 10.46 -0.21 -4.41
CA LEU A 164 11.24 0.22 -3.25
C LEU A 164 10.36 0.36 -2.00
N GLY A 165 9.12 0.82 -2.14
CA GLY A 165 8.13 0.89 -1.06
C GLY A 165 7.81 -0.48 -0.51
N GLN A 166 7.56 -1.47 -1.38
CA GLN A 166 7.35 -2.85 -0.97
C GLN A 166 8.56 -3.41 -0.23
N LYS A 167 9.78 -3.24 -0.78
CA LYS A 167 11.01 -3.68 -0.12
C LYS A 167 11.22 -3.02 1.24
N PHE A 168 10.89 -1.73 1.35
CA PHE A 168 10.97 -1.01 2.63
C PHE A 168 10.06 -1.66 3.69
N SER A 169 8.82 -1.94 3.33
CA SER A 169 7.83 -2.56 4.23
C SER A 169 8.22 -3.99 4.62
N GLU A 170 8.70 -4.79 3.67
CA GLU A 170 9.18 -6.15 3.94
C GLU A 170 10.39 -6.16 4.88
N ASN A 171 11.36 -5.27 4.66
CA ASN A 171 12.53 -5.15 5.54
C ASN A 171 12.12 -4.77 6.96
N GLU A 172 11.18 -3.86 7.12
CA GLU A 172 10.66 -3.43 8.42
C GLU A 172 9.97 -4.61 9.14
N LEU A 173 9.06 -5.28 8.44
CA LEU A 173 8.32 -6.43 8.96
C LEU A 173 9.25 -7.57 9.37
N ASP A 174 10.21 -7.94 8.52
CA ASP A 174 11.13 -9.05 8.77
C ASP A 174 12.13 -8.72 9.88
N SER A 175 12.64 -7.50 9.93
CA SER A 175 13.50 -7.02 11.01
C SER A 175 12.79 -7.05 12.35
N THR A 176 11.52 -6.61 12.39
CA THR A 176 10.68 -6.64 13.60
C THR A 176 10.44 -8.08 14.08
N LYS A 177 10.09 -8.99 13.17
CA LYS A 177 9.80 -10.39 13.48
C LYS A 177 11.05 -11.20 13.86
N LYS A 178 12.21 -10.83 13.37
CA LYS A 178 13.48 -11.52 13.68
C LYS A 178 13.89 -11.35 15.13
N PHE A 179 13.56 -10.21 15.75
CA PHE A 179 13.95 -9.92 17.12
C PHE A 179 13.02 -10.60 18.13
N PHE A 180 13.62 -11.21 19.12
CA PHE A 180 12.96 -11.57 20.37
C PHE A 180 13.93 -11.50 21.56
N LEU A 181 13.42 -11.17 22.73
CA LEU A 181 14.11 -11.17 23.98
C LEU A 181 13.65 -12.38 24.81
N HIS A 182 14.53 -13.37 25.00
CA HIS A 182 14.26 -14.52 25.85
C HIS A 182 14.72 -14.24 27.28
N ILE A 183 13.86 -14.52 28.25
CA ILE A 183 14.10 -14.42 29.70
C ILE A 183 13.84 -15.79 30.33
N ASP A 184 14.85 -16.35 30.97
CA ASP A 184 14.79 -17.65 31.67
C ASP A 184 14.76 -17.48 33.20
N LYS A 185 15.09 -16.30 33.73
CA LYS A 185 15.16 -16.00 35.15
C LYS A 185 13.93 -15.19 35.59
N LYS A 186 13.23 -15.70 36.61
CA LYS A 186 12.03 -15.08 37.16
C LYS A 186 12.29 -13.68 37.73
N GLU A 187 13.44 -13.44 38.31
CA GLU A 187 13.85 -12.13 38.86
C GLU A 187 13.90 -11.04 37.76
N ASP A 188 14.20 -11.39 36.51
CA ASP A 188 14.25 -10.47 35.37
C ASP A 188 12.85 -10.07 34.85
N THR A 189 11.80 -10.72 35.37
CA THR A 189 10.41 -10.36 35.05
C THR A 189 9.77 -9.40 36.06
N ALA A 190 10.52 -8.91 37.04
CA ALA A 190 10.02 -8.02 38.07
C ALA A 190 9.37 -6.76 37.44
N GLY A 191 8.23 -6.33 38.03
CA GLY A 191 7.44 -5.20 37.55
C GLY A 191 6.46 -5.50 36.41
N LEU A 192 6.65 -6.61 35.67
CA LEU A 192 5.78 -6.93 34.53
C LEU A 192 4.38 -7.39 34.98
N PRO A 193 3.31 -6.91 34.28
CA PRO A 193 1.94 -7.37 34.56
C PRO A 193 1.75 -8.86 34.29
N PRO A 194 0.91 -9.57 35.08
CA PRO A 194 0.64 -11.00 34.86
C PRO A 194 0.18 -11.34 33.44
N THR A 195 -0.68 -10.48 32.84
CA THR A 195 -1.17 -10.66 31.47
C THR A 195 -0.05 -10.60 30.42
N ALA A 196 0.95 -9.74 30.63
CA ALA A 196 2.12 -9.68 29.74
C ALA A 196 3.00 -10.93 29.89
N LEU A 197 3.13 -11.45 31.12
CA LEU A 197 3.86 -12.71 31.38
C LEU A 197 3.16 -13.92 30.75
N ASP A 198 1.83 -13.98 30.79
CA ASP A 198 1.06 -15.07 30.16
C ASP A 198 1.23 -15.08 28.64
N VAL A 199 1.22 -13.92 28.00
CA VAL A 199 1.48 -13.79 26.57
C VAL A 199 2.92 -14.19 26.23
N ALA A 200 3.88 -13.69 27.02
CA ALA A 200 5.29 -14.01 26.81
C ALA A 200 5.63 -15.48 27.03
N ALA A 201 4.97 -16.14 28.00
CA ALA A 201 5.13 -17.58 28.22
C ALA A 201 4.60 -18.41 27.03
N LYS A 202 3.45 -18.03 26.45
CA LYS A 202 2.93 -18.67 25.21
C LYS A 202 3.91 -18.50 24.05
N ALA A 203 4.43 -17.28 23.86
CA ALA A 203 5.39 -16.99 22.81
C ALA A 203 6.72 -17.77 22.98
N ALA A 204 7.13 -18.08 24.22
CA ALA A 204 8.26 -18.97 24.51
C ALA A 204 7.92 -20.43 24.15
N ALA A 205 6.75 -20.92 24.58
CA ALA A 205 6.31 -22.28 24.30
C ALA A 205 6.19 -22.57 22.80
N GLU A 206 5.67 -21.64 22.02
CA GLU A 206 5.59 -21.73 20.55
C GLU A 206 6.97 -21.85 19.88
N ARG A 207 8.02 -21.38 20.54
CA ARG A 207 9.42 -21.47 20.08
C ARG A 207 10.18 -22.66 20.70
N GLY A 208 9.49 -23.48 21.53
CA GLY A 208 10.12 -24.59 22.25
C GLY A 208 11.10 -24.15 23.35
N LEU A 209 10.88 -22.94 23.91
CA LEU A 209 11.70 -22.36 24.97
C LEU A 209 10.95 -22.37 26.31
N ASP A 210 11.69 -22.56 27.40
CA ASP A 210 11.19 -22.33 28.74
C ASP A 210 11.28 -20.84 29.09
N GLY A 211 10.46 -20.37 30.05
CA GLY A 211 10.46 -18.97 30.50
C GLY A 211 9.57 -18.08 29.67
N TRP A 212 10.08 -16.92 29.26
CA TRP A 212 9.30 -15.85 28.60
C TRP A 212 10.03 -15.31 27.39
N VAL A 213 9.26 -15.07 26.31
CA VAL A 213 9.75 -14.41 25.10
C VAL A 213 8.96 -13.12 24.86
N PHE A 214 9.67 -12.02 24.77
CA PHE A 214 9.12 -10.71 24.39
C PHE A 214 9.57 -10.34 22.99
N THR A 215 8.62 -9.84 22.17
CA THR A 215 8.83 -9.41 20.79
C THR A 215 8.70 -7.90 20.67
N LEU A 216 8.94 -7.35 19.47
CA LEU A 216 8.71 -5.93 19.18
C LEU A 216 7.25 -5.62 18.81
N ASP A 217 6.37 -6.63 18.72
CA ASP A 217 4.94 -6.39 18.55
C ASP A 217 4.39 -5.56 19.70
N TYR A 218 3.57 -4.58 19.39
CA TYR A 218 3.10 -3.58 20.37
C TYR A 218 2.54 -4.17 21.66
N PRO A 219 1.70 -5.23 21.65
CA PRO A 219 1.19 -5.84 22.88
C PRO A 219 2.26 -6.50 23.77
N SER A 220 3.40 -6.87 23.20
CA SER A 220 4.56 -7.43 23.94
C SER A 220 5.53 -6.32 24.36
N TYR A 221 5.86 -5.43 23.44
CA TYR A 221 6.82 -4.33 23.64
C TYR A 221 6.34 -3.30 24.66
N SER A 222 5.11 -2.78 24.52
CA SER A 222 4.60 -1.68 25.32
C SER A 222 4.56 -1.99 26.84
N PRO A 223 4.02 -3.13 27.31
CA PRO A 223 4.09 -3.46 28.72
C PRO A 223 5.52 -3.66 29.23
N PHE A 224 6.40 -4.23 28.40
CA PHE A 224 7.79 -4.45 28.78
C PHE A 224 8.53 -3.13 29.05
N ILE A 225 8.45 -2.20 28.13
CA ILE A 225 9.09 -0.89 28.25
C ILE A 225 8.52 -0.08 29.42
N SER A 226 7.20 -0.21 29.68
CA SER A 226 6.52 0.58 30.72
C SER A 226 6.76 0.05 32.14
N TYR A 227 6.88 -1.28 32.30
CA TYR A 227 6.78 -1.88 33.64
C TYR A 227 7.99 -2.73 34.07
N ALA A 228 8.83 -3.25 33.14
CA ALA A 228 9.97 -4.04 33.53
C ALA A 228 10.92 -3.23 34.43
N GLU A 229 11.30 -3.77 35.58
CA GLU A 229 12.24 -3.12 36.50
C GLU A 229 13.70 -3.22 36.06
N ASN A 230 14.04 -4.24 35.25
CA ASN A 230 15.41 -4.44 34.76
C ASN A 230 15.75 -3.45 33.64
N ASP A 231 16.50 -2.39 34.00
CA ASP A 231 16.94 -1.33 33.09
C ASP A 231 17.79 -1.82 31.92
N VAL A 232 18.60 -2.86 32.12
CA VAL A 232 19.46 -3.41 31.07
C VAL A 232 18.61 -4.09 30.00
N LEU A 233 17.60 -4.83 30.40
CA LEU A 233 16.67 -5.50 29.48
C LEU A 233 15.74 -4.50 28.81
N ARG A 234 15.26 -3.47 29.53
CA ARG A 234 14.51 -2.37 28.89
C ARG A 234 15.34 -1.67 27.83
N LYS A 235 16.60 -1.33 28.13
CA LYS A 235 17.50 -0.72 27.15
C LYS A 235 17.71 -1.61 25.92
N LYS A 236 17.89 -2.92 26.13
CA LYS A 236 18.04 -3.88 25.03
C LYS A 236 16.81 -3.88 24.13
N MET A 237 15.62 -3.91 24.73
CA MET A 237 14.34 -3.89 24.02
C MET A 237 14.13 -2.56 23.26
N TRP A 238 14.43 -1.44 23.92
CA TRP A 238 14.35 -0.11 23.30
C TRP A 238 15.31 0.04 22.10
N LEU A 239 16.56 -0.39 22.25
CA LEU A 239 17.53 -0.36 21.15
C LEU A 239 17.06 -1.20 19.97
N ALA A 240 16.55 -2.41 20.21
CA ALA A 240 16.02 -3.25 19.15
C ALA A 240 14.87 -2.58 18.40
N ALA A 241 13.94 -1.96 19.12
CA ALA A 241 12.80 -1.25 18.50
C ALA A 241 13.24 0.00 17.71
N THR A 242 14.22 0.76 18.22
CA THR A 242 14.68 2.00 17.56
C THR A 242 15.66 1.74 16.40
N GLN A 243 16.17 0.52 16.28
CA GLN A 243 17.09 0.10 15.23
C GLN A 243 16.45 -0.86 14.22
N THR A 244 15.13 -1.02 14.25
CA THR A 244 14.41 -1.82 13.25
C THR A 244 14.77 -1.36 11.84
N ALA A 245 15.07 -2.30 10.96
CA ALA A 245 15.44 -2.09 9.56
C ALA A 245 16.59 -1.08 9.34
N THR A 246 17.54 -1.00 10.27
CA THR A 246 18.74 -0.16 10.12
C THR A 246 20.03 -0.97 10.03
N GLU A 247 19.98 -2.29 10.13
CA GLU A 247 21.15 -3.16 10.13
C GLU A 247 20.91 -4.43 9.30
N SER A 248 22.01 -5.10 8.93
CA SER A 248 22.00 -6.37 8.22
C SER A 248 21.35 -6.34 6.83
N GLU A 249 20.79 -7.47 6.43
CA GLU A 249 20.06 -7.66 5.16
C GLU A 249 18.76 -6.82 5.06
N PHE A 250 18.27 -6.29 6.19
CA PHE A 250 17.03 -5.49 6.26
C PHE A 250 17.29 -3.98 6.28
N ASP A 251 18.51 -3.51 6.03
CA ASP A 251 18.84 -2.08 6.10
C ASP A 251 18.07 -1.26 5.07
N ASN A 252 17.17 -0.41 5.57
CA ASN A 252 16.35 0.49 4.75
C ASN A 252 17.02 1.82 4.39
N ARG A 253 18.16 2.16 4.94
CA ARG A 253 18.85 3.43 4.64
C ARG A 253 19.20 3.60 3.16
N PRO A 254 19.75 2.57 2.47
CA PRO A 254 19.95 2.67 1.01
C PRO A 254 18.65 2.76 0.22
N VAL A 255 17.57 2.08 0.67
CA VAL A 255 16.25 2.12 0.04
C VAL A 255 15.67 3.53 0.14
N MET A 256 15.72 4.14 1.33
CA MET A 256 15.27 5.53 1.54
C MET A 256 16.04 6.53 0.67
N ALA A 257 17.37 6.39 0.55
CA ALA A 257 18.16 7.27 -0.29
C ALA A 257 17.74 7.20 -1.77
N GLN A 258 17.46 6.00 -2.28
CA GLN A 258 16.96 5.81 -3.65
C GLN A 258 15.56 6.42 -3.82
N MET A 259 14.64 6.16 -2.89
CA MET A 259 13.29 6.73 -2.93
C MET A 259 13.31 8.25 -2.92
N LEU A 260 14.15 8.88 -2.09
CA LEU A 260 14.28 10.33 -2.05
C LEU A 260 14.81 10.91 -3.37
N ALA A 261 15.79 10.27 -4.00
CA ALA A 261 16.32 10.69 -5.29
C ALA A 261 15.24 10.61 -6.40
N LEU A 262 14.48 9.51 -6.45
CA LEU A 262 13.39 9.34 -7.42
C LEU A 262 12.24 10.33 -7.19
N ARG A 263 11.88 10.60 -5.94
CA ARG A 263 10.87 11.60 -5.59
C ARG A 263 11.29 13.01 -6.01
N GLU A 264 12.57 13.37 -5.81
CA GLU A 264 13.09 14.66 -6.28
C GLU A 264 13.04 14.75 -7.81
N GLU A 265 13.41 13.68 -8.51
CA GLU A 265 13.35 13.62 -9.98
C GLU A 265 11.89 13.74 -10.47
N LYS A 266 10.94 13.00 -9.85
CA LYS A 266 9.50 13.08 -10.16
C LYS A 266 9.00 14.52 -10.03
N ALA A 267 9.27 15.17 -8.90
CA ALA A 267 8.86 16.56 -8.67
C ALA A 267 9.40 17.52 -9.74
N LYS A 268 10.67 17.37 -10.14
CA LYS A 268 11.28 18.20 -11.20
C LYS A 268 10.63 17.99 -12.57
N ILE A 269 10.34 16.73 -12.94
CA ILE A 269 9.64 16.41 -14.20
C ILE A 269 8.26 17.08 -14.24
N LEU A 270 7.54 17.05 -13.11
CA LEU A 270 6.22 17.65 -12.94
C LEU A 270 6.27 19.17 -12.70
N SER A 271 7.46 19.79 -12.75
CA SER A 271 7.67 21.24 -12.57
C SER A 271 7.40 21.75 -11.15
N PHE A 272 7.39 20.90 -10.15
CA PHE A 272 7.34 21.31 -8.75
C PHE A 272 8.74 21.61 -8.21
N LYS A 273 8.82 22.51 -7.24
CA LYS A 273 10.07 22.93 -6.62
C LYS A 273 10.78 21.79 -5.88
N ASN A 274 10.00 20.95 -5.22
CA ASN A 274 10.44 19.76 -4.48
C ASN A 274 9.25 18.79 -4.32
N TYR A 275 9.51 17.61 -3.79
CA TYR A 275 8.48 16.58 -3.62
C TYR A 275 7.41 16.95 -2.58
N ALA A 276 7.74 17.76 -1.56
CA ALA A 276 6.75 18.21 -0.58
C ALA A 276 5.74 19.16 -1.22
N ASP A 277 6.20 20.10 -2.08
CA ASP A 277 5.31 20.99 -2.83
C ASP A 277 4.39 20.23 -3.82
N TYR A 278 4.83 19.06 -4.31
CA TYR A 278 4.01 18.18 -5.14
C TYR A 278 2.95 17.43 -4.31
N THR A 279 3.24 17.10 -3.05
CA THR A 279 2.37 16.23 -2.23
C THR A 279 1.37 17.02 -1.38
N LEU A 280 1.61 18.32 -1.11
CA LEU A 280 0.82 19.22 -0.25
C LEU A 280 -0.06 20.15 -1.06
#